data_ee1ad00b3e6dc6616cfb0cd9c34d3f28
#
_entry.id   ee1ad00b3e6dc6616cfb0cd9c34d3f28
#
_cell.length_a   1.000
_cell.length_b   1.000
_cell.length_c   1.000
_cell.angle_alpha   90.00
_cell.angle_beta   90.00
_cell.angle_gamma   90.00
#
_symmetry.space_group_name_H-M   'P 1'
#
loop_
_entity.id
_entity.type
_entity.pdbx_description
1 polymer ?
#
loop_
_entity_poly.entity_id
_entity_poly.type
_entity_poly.pdbx_seq_one_letter_code
_entity_poly.pdbx_strand_id
1 'polypeptide(L)' 'MKFSDLITKKVHIIGINGIGMSALAIYLKKNNIDVSGSDIAKNSNTKILSKNNIKVTIGHKPANITNK' A
#
# COMPACT_ATOMS: atom_id res chain seq x y z
N MET A 1 5.74 -18.17 -12.09
CA MET A 1 5.60 -16.74 -12.39
C MET A 1 6.95 -16.08 -12.49
N LYS A 2 7.16 -15.33 -13.56
CA LYS A 2 8.43 -14.63 -13.71
C LYS A 2 8.40 -13.33 -12.96
N PHE A 3 9.56 -12.91 -12.50
CA PHE A 3 9.67 -11.65 -11.78
C PHE A 3 9.14 -10.48 -12.62
N SER A 4 9.39 -10.51 -13.93
CA SER A 4 8.91 -9.45 -14.81
C SER A 4 7.40 -9.32 -14.82
N ASP A 5 6.69 -10.38 -14.48
CA ASP A 5 5.23 -10.30 -14.41
C ASP A 5 4.78 -9.48 -13.20
N LEU A 6 5.60 -9.43 -12.17
CA LEU A 6 5.26 -8.69 -10.97
C LEU A 6 5.50 -7.20 -11.10
N ILE A 7 6.52 -6.81 -11.83
CA ILE A 7 6.87 -5.40 -11.91
C ILE A 7 5.86 -4.57 -12.67
N THR A 8 4.95 -5.22 -13.38
CA THR A 8 3.88 -4.50 -14.07
C THR A 8 2.58 -4.51 -13.28
N LYS A 9 2.57 -5.11 -12.12
CA LYS A 9 1.35 -5.21 -11.33
C LYS A 9 1.19 -4.03 -10.40
N LYS A 10 -0.06 -3.75 -10.07
CA LYS A 10 -0.40 -2.74 -9.08
C LYS A 10 -1.12 -3.44 -7.96
N VAL A 11 -0.80 -3.08 -6.73
CA VAL A 11 -1.39 -3.69 -5.55
C VAL A 11 -1.90 -2.60 -4.63
N HIS A 12 -3.11 -2.75 -4.16
CA HIS A 12 -3.69 -1.85 -3.18
C HIS A 12 -3.98 -2.65 -1.92
N ILE A 13 -3.42 -2.22 -0.80
CA ILE A 13 -3.54 -2.95 0.46
C ILE A 13 -4.45 -2.19 1.40
N ILE A 14 -5.54 -2.83 1.80
CA ILE A 14 -6.46 -2.26 2.78
C ILE A 14 -5.93 -2.63 4.16
N GLY A 15 -5.87 -1.66 5.06
CA GLY A 15 -5.28 -1.86 6.38
C GLY A 15 -3.76 -1.80 6.34
N ILE A 16 -3.22 -1.00 5.43
CA ILE A 16 -1.78 -0.99 5.14
C ILE A 16 -0.93 -0.55 6.33
N ASN A 17 -1.51 0.18 7.29
CA ASN A 17 -0.76 0.63 8.45
C ASN A 17 -0.53 -0.46 9.50
N GLY A 18 -1.12 -1.63 9.32
CA GLY A 18 -0.86 -2.74 10.22
C GLY A 18 0.58 -3.20 10.11
N ILE A 19 1.11 -3.76 11.18
CA ILE A 19 2.51 -4.15 11.23
C ILE A 19 2.89 -5.10 10.10
N GLY A 20 2.15 -6.17 9.93
CA GLY A 20 2.44 -7.13 8.87
C GLY A 20 2.21 -6.57 7.48
N MET A 21 1.17 -5.76 7.33
CA MET A 21 0.82 -5.23 6.02
C MET A 21 1.77 -4.14 5.56
N SER A 22 2.26 -3.31 6.49
CA SER A 22 3.22 -2.28 6.11
C SER A 22 4.54 -2.91 5.68
N ALA A 23 4.97 -3.97 6.36
CA ALA A 23 6.18 -4.67 5.97
C ALA A 23 6.04 -5.31 4.60
N LEU A 24 4.90 -5.91 4.33
CA LEU A 24 4.63 -6.50 3.03
C LEU A 24 4.64 -5.43 1.93
N ALA A 25 4.02 -4.29 2.20
CA ALA A 25 3.96 -3.20 1.23
C ALA A 25 5.37 -2.72 0.85
N ILE A 26 6.24 -2.58 1.84
CA ILE A 26 7.60 -2.13 1.59
C ILE A 26 8.37 -3.16 0.79
N TYR A 27 8.19 -4.43 1.13
CA TYR A 27 8.82 -5.52 0.40
C TYR A 27 8.41 -5.51 -1.07
N LEU A 28 7.11 -5.38 -1.31
CA LEU A 28 6.61 -5.35 -2.69
C LEU A 28 7.14 -4.12 -3.43
N LYS A 29 7.16 -2.97 -2.78
CA LYS A 29 7.66 -1.76 -3.41
C LYS A 29 9.12 -1.89 -3.80
N LYS A 30 9.92 -2.51 -2.95
CA LYS A 30 11.33 -2.73 -3.26
C LYS A 30 11.53 -3.68 -4.42
N ASN A 31 10.51 -4.45 -4.74
CA ASN A 31 10.54 -5.35 -5.89
C ASN A 31 9.86 -4.75 -7.11
N ASN A 32 9.77 -3.42 -7.13
CA ASN A 32 9.25 -2.68 -8.29
C ASN A 32 7.76 -2.89 -8.57
N ILE A 33 7.01 -3.23 -7.55
CA ILE A 33 5.56 -3.34 -7.68
C ILE A 33 4.97 -2.00 -7.27
N ASP A 34 3.99 -1.52 -8.02
CA ASP A 34 3.32 -0.28 -7.73
C ASP A 34 2.34 -0.52 -6.59
N VAL A 35 2.67 -0.04 -5.41
CA VAL A 35 1.91 -0.31 -4.18
C VAL A 35 1.26 0.95 -3.67
N SER A 36 0.00 0.83 -3.29
CA SER A 36 -0.72 1.88 -2.58
C SER A 36 -1.54 1.20 -1.49
N GLY A 37 -2.15 1.97 -0.65
CA GLY A 37 -2.98 1.39 0.38
C GLY A 37 -3.89 2.39 1.08
N SER A 38 -4.69 1.88 1.98
CA SER A 38 -5.60 2.71 2.76
C SER A 38 -5.69 2.17 4.17
N ASP A 39 -6.08 3.06 5.08
CA ASP A 39 -6.33 2.67 6.47
C ASP A 39 -7.26 3.69 7.10
N ILE A 40 -7.75 3.37 8.29
CA ILE A 40 -8.69 4.27 8.96
C ILE A 40 -8.00 5.46 9.59
N ALA A 41 -6.80 5.28 10.04
CA ALA A 41 -6.08 6.34 10.74
C ALA A 41 -4.59 6.24 10.48
N LYS A 42 -3.90 7.35 10.65
CA LYS A 42 -2.45 7.37 10.53
C LYS A 42 -1.82 6.79 11.78
N ASN A 43 -0.64 6.23 11.62
CA ASN A 43 0.18 5.83 12.75
C ASN A 43 1.65 5.94 12.34
N SER A 44 2.56 5.42 13.14
CA SER A 44 3.99 5.54 12.81
C SER A 44 4.35 4.84 11.52
N ASN A 45 3.63 3.79 11.17
CA ASN A 45 3.90 3.08 9.92
C ASN A 45 3.54 3.90 8.69
N THR A 46 2.59 4.81 8.81
CA THR A 46 2.22 5.68 7.70
C THR A 46 3.41 6.50 7.23
N LYS A 47 4.21 7.00 8.16
CA LYS A 47 5.39 7.79 7.81
C LYS A 47 6.42 6.93 7.09
N ILE A 48 6.60 5.71 7.56
CA ILE A 48 7.56 4.80 6.95
C ILE A 48 7.14 4.47 5.52
N LEU A 49 5.84 4.23 5.32
CA LEU A 49 5.31 3.95 4.00
C LEU A 49 5.53 5.13 3.06
N SER A 50 5.25 6.35 3.53
CA SER A 50 5.47 7.54 2.71
C SER A 50 6.93 7.71 2.34
N LYS A 51 7.84 7.42 3.24
CA LYS A 51 9.26 7.52 2.94
C LYS A 51 9.68 6.51 1.88
N ASN A 52 8.92 5.46 1.72
CA ASN A 52 9.19 4.47 0.70
C ASN A 52 8.36 4.72 -0.56
N ASN A 53 7.81 5.92 -0.69
CA ASN A 53 7.03 6.32 -1.86
C ASN A 53 5.76 5.50 -2.06
N ILE A 54 5.16 5.07 -0.96
CA ILE A 54 3.90 4.34 -1.00
C ILE A 54 2.80 5.29 -0.57
N LYS A 55 1.81 5.47 -1.44
CA LYS A 55 0.69 6.36 -1.16
C LYS A 55 -0.30 5.68 -0.23
N VAL A 56 -0.65 6.35 0.86
CA VAL A 56 -1.61 5.84 1.82
C VAL A 56 -2.78 6.81 1.91
N THR A 57 -3.98 6.32 1.68
CA THR A 57 -5.20 7.09 1.79
C THR A 57 -5.82 6.81 3.15
N ILE A 58 -6.11 7.86 3.91
CA ILE A 58 -6.69 7.71 5.23
C ILE A 58 -8.19 7.95 5.18
N GLY A 59 -8.92 7.10 5.86
CA GLY A 59 -10.37 7.17 5.93
C GLY A 59 -11.02 6.08 5.11
N HIS A 60 -12.11 5.55 5.62
CA HIS A 60 -12.85 4.50 4.91
C HIS A 60 -14.16 5.06 4.42
N LYS A 61 -14.09 6.11 3.65
CA LYS A 61 -15.29 6.63 3.02
C LYS A 61 -15.63 5.75 1.83
N PRO A 62 -16.90 5.58 1.55
CA PRO A 62 -17.32 4.77 0.41
C PRO A 62 -16.65 5.20 -0.89
N ALA A 63 -16.44 6.47 -1.06
CA ALA A 63 -15.83 6.95 -2.29
C ALA A 63 -14.39 6.46 -2.44
N ASN A 64 -13.72 6.15 -1.35
CA ASN A 64 -12.36 5.66 -1.43
C ASN A 64 -12.31 4.20 -1.81
N ILE A 65 -13.43 3.50 -1.61
CA ILE A 65 -13.45 2.08 -1.84
C ILE A 65 -14.07 1.70 -3.12
N THR A 66 -15.19 2.30 -3.42
CA THR A 66 -15.95 1.82 -4.53
C THR A 66 -15.43 2.25 -5.83
N ASN A 67 -14.83 3.25 -5.93
CA ASN A 67 -14.38 3.64 -7.13
C ASN A 67 -15.28 3.63 -8.18
N LYS A 68 -16.43 3.94 -7.96
CA LYS A 68 -17.33 3.92 -8.99
C LYS A 68 -17.15 4.85 -9.98
#